data_1f7972574a0a5027367cc72d413ad617
#
_entry.id   1f7972574a0a5027367cc72d413ad617
#
_cell.length_a   1.000
_cell.length_b   1.000
_cell.length_c   1.000
_cell.angle_alpha   90.00
_cell.angle_beta   90.00
_cell.angle_gamma   90.00
#
_symmetry.space_group_name_H-M   'P 1'
#
loop_
_entity.id
_entity.type
_entity.pdbx_description
1 polymer ?
#
loop_
_entity_poly.entity_id
_entity_poly.type
_entity_poly.pdbx_seq_one_letter_code
_entity_poly.pdbx_strand_id
1 'polypeptide(L)'
;MWARQWAGLLGGGSTRVRHRLGPAWGQGRPGLKSRRWILRGLHGSVVPVVGAESSDLLTNLLRDVSRSFYLTLRILPGGIGRPIGLAYLLARATDTIADTGLIPVSERLEALDALRARILGNRGVPLDFRRIVEAQEDGASPAERLLLGRVEEAIAALQRMDAGDIGRIRSVLDVITGGQELDLRRFGSIPKGGLAALPDAAALDDYTYRVAGCVGEFWTRMCVAHLFRVGAEEEARMLRDGIRFGQGLQLVNILRDLPKDLGSGRCYLPLDELARIGMVPGDLRDPANERRLWPVYERWLVRAEGHLDAGWAYTVALPRGQVRMRLACAWPVLLGIRTLVKLRGGGVLDPARRIKVSRAEVKAVMWRSIVRLPLGRSWNGLAEWARNAG
;
A
#
# COMPACT_ATOMS: atom_id res chain seq x y z
N MET A 1 -5.02 -3.97 -4.68
CA MET A 1 -3.85 -4.69 -4.14
C MET A 1 -2.89 -3.76 -3.39
N TRP A 2 -2.19 -2.82 -4.02
CA TRP A 2 -1.27 -1.88 -3.36
C TRP A 2 -1.91 -1.05 -2.22
N ALA A 3 -3.08 -0.48 -2.45
CA ALA A 3 -3.82 0.31 -1.48
C ALA A 3 -4.27 -0.48 -0.23
N ARG A 4 -4.59 -1.77 -0.37
CA ARG A 4 -4.93 -2.65 0.77
C ARG A 4 -3.70 -3.04 1.58
N GLN A 5 -2.52 -3.07 0.96
CA GLN A 5 -1.28 -3.53 1.56
C GLN A 5 -0.72 -2.54 2.58
N TRP A 6 -0.77 -1.24 2.26
CA TRP A 6 -0.43 -0.19 3.23
C TRP A 6 -1.39 -0.18 4.42
N ALA A 7 -2.69 -0.44 4.17
CA ALA A 7 -3.68 -0.58 5.22
C ALA A 7 -3.41 -1.79 6.13
N GLY A 8 -2.88 -2.88 5.59
CA GLY A 8 -2.54 -4.09 6.33
C GLY A 8 -1.39 -3.90 7.32
N LEU A 9 -0.36 -3.15 6.95
CA LEU A 9 0.80 -2.85 7.82
C LEU A 9 0.41 -1.96 9.02
N LEU A 10 -0.57 -1.07 8.86
CA LEU A 10 -1.05 -0.16 9.91
C LEU A 10 -2.20 -0.73 10.76
N GLY A 11 -2.54 -2.01 10.65
CA GLY A 11 -3.47 -2.69 11.57
C GLY A 11 -4.96 -2.53 11.26
N GLY A 12 -5.35 -2.16 10.05
CA GLY A 12 -6.74 -2.05 9.59
C GLY A 12 -7.45 -3.39 9.40
N GLY A 13 -7.89 -4.03 10.49
CA GLY A 13 -8.80 -5.18 10.44
C GLY A 13 -10.25 -4.73 10.26
N SER A 14 -10.97 -5.31 9.30
CA SER A 14 -12.42 -5.17 9.15
C SER A 14 -13.13 -5.66 10.42
N THR A 15 -13.54 -4.75 11.29
CA THR A 15 -14.51 -5.03 12.36
C THR A 15 -15.91 -4.78 11.80
N ARG A 16 -16.70 -5.85 11.61
CA ARG A 16 -18.15 -5.75 11.50
C ARG A 16 -18.68 -5.15 12.81
N VAL A 17 -19.04 -3.88 12.79
CA VAL A 17 -19.82 -3.27 13.87
C VAL A 17 -21.27 -3.72 13.68
N ARG A 18 -21.72 -4.65 14.53
CA ARG A 18 -23.15 -4.92 14.71
C ARG A 18 -23.75 -3.70 15.43
N HIS A 19 -24.56 -2.93 14.74
CA HIS A 19 -25.43 -1.97 15.38
C HIS A 19 -26.45 -2.70 16.26
N ARG A 20 -26.30 -2.61 17.58
CA ARG A 20 -27.43 -2.76 18.52
C ARG A 20 -27.92 -1.36 18.86
N LEU A 21 -29.11 -1.07 18.43
CA LEU A 21 -29.91 0.05 18.91
C LEU A 21 -30.41 -0.25 20.34
N GLY A 22 -30.30 0.71 21.23
CA GLY A 22 -30.93 0.72 22.55
C GLY A 22 -30.63 2.02 23.30
N PRO A 23 -31.54 2.54 24.17
CA PRO A 23 -31.96 3.93 24.08
C PRO A 23 -31.31 4.90 25.10
N ALA A 24 -31.65 6.19 24.91
CA ALA A 24 -31.25 7.40 25.63
C ALA A 24 -31.42 7.37 27.16
N TRP A 25 -30.67 8.27 27.79
CA TRP A 25 -30.84 9.07 29.05
C TRP A 25 -29.40 9.47 29.47
N GLY A 26 -29.03 10.67 29.80
CA GLY A 26 -29.60 11.77 30.46
C GLY A 26 -28.44 12.67 30.95
N GLN A 27 -28.71 13.90 31.16
CA GLN A 27 -27.91 15.07 31.51
C GLN A 27 -26.90 14.93 32.66
N GLY A 28 -25.77 15.70 32.60
CA GLY A 28 -24.95 16.04 33.77
C GLY A 28 -23.64 16.76 33.42
N ARG A 29 -23.57 18.08 33.66
CA ARG A 29 -22.36 18.95 33.68
C ARG A 29 -21.55 18.76 34.98
N PRO A 30 -20.42 19.48 35.23
CA PRO A 30 -19.35 20.04 34.40
C PRO A 30 -17.90 19.79 34.96
N GLY A 31 -16.90 20.11 34.15
CA GLY A 31 -15.68 20.71 34.70
C GLY A 31 -14.47 19.83 34.90
N LEU A 32 -13.52 19.89 33.96
CA LEU A 32 -12.09 19.87 34.29
C LEU A 32 -11.29 20.50 33.12
N LYS A 33 -10.59 21.58 33.47
CA LYS A 33 -9.65 22.31 32.62
C LYS A 33 -8.46 21.42 32.26
N SER A 34 -8.38 20.93 31.03
CA SER A 34 -7.18 20.25 30.53
C SER A 34 -6.29 21.24 29.81
N ARG A 35 -5.05 21.27 30.21
CA ARG A 35 -3.93 22.10 29.76
C ARG A 35 -3.72 22.00 28.26
N ARG A 36 -3.96 23.09 27.59
CA ARG A 36 -3.74 23.33 26.16
C ARG A 36 -2.30 23.83 25.97
N TRP A 37 -1.33 22.94 25.89
CA TRP A 37 0.04 23.30 25.48
C TRP A 37 0.55 22.29 24.46
N ILE A 38 1.23 22.80 23.42
CA ILE A 38 1.95 22.10 22.34
C ILE A 38 1.07 21.66 21.15
N LEU A 39 0.37 22.60 20.48
CA LEU A 39 -0.04 22.45 19.07
C LEU A 39 -0.15 23.81 18.35
N ARG A 40 0.61 24.80 18.77
CA ARG A 40 0.70 26.11 18.07
C ARG A 40 1.90 26.13 17.12
N GLY A 41 1.87 25.36 16.05
CA GLY A 41 2.93 25.33 15.03
C GLY A 41 2.53 24.66 13.72
N LEU A 42 1.33 24.13 13.62
CA LEU A 42 0.86 23.41 12.44
C LEU A 42 -0.27 24.12 11.67
N HIS A 43 -0.54 25.38 11.95
CA HIS A 43 -1.46 26.18 11.14
C HIS A 43 -0.68 26.89 10.03
N GLY A 44 -0.18 26.15 9.06
CA GLY A 44 0.06 26.68 7.73
C GLY A 44 -1.31 26.88 7.07
N SER A 45 -1.57 28.09 6.65
CA SER A 45 -2.78 28.56 5.97
C SER A 45 -3.27 27.55 4.93
N VAL A 46 -4.50 27.06 5.13
CA VAL A 46 -5.29 26.41 4.10
C VAL A 46 -5.63 27.47 3.06
N VAL A 47 -4.96 27.45 1.94
CA VAL A 47 -5.34 28.25 0.78
C VAL A 47 -6.61 27.64 0.21
N PRO A 48 -7.71 28.36 0.10
CA PRO A 48 -8.91 27.86 -0.57
C PRO A 48 -8.70 27.98 -2.07
N VAL A 49 -8.52 26.86 -2.76
CA VAL A 49 -8.39 26.85 -4.21
C VAL A 49 -9.31 25.81 -4.83
N VAL A 50 -10.23 26.30 -5.65
CA VAL A 50 -10.86 25.69 -6.83
C VAL A 50 -11.88 24.57 -6.59
N GLY A 51 -13.13 24.87 -6.95
CA GLY A 51 -14.20 23.93 -7.33
C GLY A 51 -14.62 22.95 -6.23
N ALA A 52 -15.80 23.12 -5.66
CA ALA A 52 -16.35 22.27 -4.58
C ALA A 52 -16.30 20.76 -4.91
N GLU A 53 -16.41 20.36 -6.17
CA GLU A 53 -16.42 18.96 -6.64
C GLU A 53 -15.04 18.28 -6.55
N SER A 54 -13.95 18.97 -6.91
CA SER A 54 -12.61 18.39 -6.82
C SER A 54 -12.08 18.32 -5.37
N SER A 55 -12.63 19.14 -4.48
CA SER A 55 -12.34 19.14 -3.05
C SER A 55 -12.86 17.86 -2.37
N ASP A 56 -14.06 17.39 -2.73
CA ASP A 56 -14.68 16.21 -2.14
C ASP A 56 -13.95 14.90 -2.51
N LEU A 57 -13.50 14.76 -3.77
CA LEU A 57 -12.70 13.61 -4.22
C LEU A 57 -11.42 13.42 -3.40
N LEU A 58 -10.65 14.49 -3.20
CA LEU A 58 -9.36 14.45 -2.53
C LEU A 58 -9.43 14.59 -1.00
N THR A 59 -10.62 14.78 -0.45
CA THR A 59 -10.82 14.85 1.00
C THR A 59 -11.64 13.67 1.52
N ASN A 60 -12.91 13.61 1.20
CA ASN A 60 -13.82 12.61 1.78
C ASN A 60 -13.63 11.25 1.11
N LEU A 61 -13.69 11.16 -0.23
CA LEU A 61 -13.56 9.90 -0.94
C LEU A 61 -12.17 9.28 -0.73
N LEU A 62 -11.09 10.09 -0.83
CA LEU A 62 -9.74 9.63 -0.56
C LEU A 62 -9.59 9.07 0.86
N ARG A 63 -10.17 9.73 1.87
CA ARG A 63 -10.17 9.24 3.26
C ARG A 63 -10.86 7.89 3.37
N ASP A 64 -12.03 7.75 2.76
CA ASP A 64 -12.89 6.59 2.93
C ASP A 64 -12.35 5.35 2.19
N VAL A 65 -11.68 5.52 1.04
CA VAL A 65 -11.04 4.42 0.31
C VAL A 65 -9.62 4.09 0.79
N SER A 66 -8.89 5.06 1.37
CA SER A 66 -7.48 4.86 1.76
C SER A 66 -7.30 4.29 3.17
N ARG A 67 -8.35 4.33 4.01
CA ARG A 67 -8.33 3.77 5.38
C ARG A 67 -7.09 4.22 6.18
N SER A 68 -6.24 3.27 6.59
CA SER A 68 -5.03 3.55 7.38
C SER A 68 -3.94 4.31 6.60
N PHE A 69 -3.87 4.18 5.27
CA PHE A 69 -2.95 4.96 4.45
C PHE A 69 -3.28 6.45 4.42
N TYR A 70 -4.53 6.82 4.72
CA TYR A 70 -4.95 8.22 4.83
C TYR A 70 -4.10 9.04 5.79
N LEU A 71 -3.63 8.43 6.89
CA LEU A 71 -2.73 9.12 7.82
C LEU A 71 -1.43 9.56 7.14
N THR A 72 -0.85 8.69 6.30
CA THR A 72 0.34 9.03 5.51
C THR A 72 0.04 10.12 4.50
N LEU A 73 -1.07 10.00 3.73
CA LEU A 73 -1.45 11.02 2.74
C LEU A 73 -1.70 12.39 3.39
N ARG A 74 -2.32 12.41 4.57
CA ARG A 74 -2.64 13.65 5.30
C ARG A 74 -1.42 14.41 5.81
N ILE A 75 -0.31 13.72 6.07
CA ILE A 75 0.91 14.36 6.54
C ILE A 75 1.82 14.83 5.39
N LEU A 76 1.49 14.51 4.13
CA LEU A 76 2.32 14.93 3.00
C LEU A 76 2.37 16.46 2.88
N PRO A 77 3.52 17.01 2.44
CA PRO A 77 3.61 18.43 2.05
C PRO A 77 2.63 18.79 0.94
N GLY A 78 2.10 20.02 0.98
CA GLY A 78 1.05 20.48 0.04
C GLY A 78 1.40 20.30 -1.45
N GLY A 79 2.68 20.47 -1.83
CA GLY A 79 3.13 20.34 -3.22
C GLY A 79 2.95 18.95 -3.83
N ILE A 80 2.98 17.88 -3.02
CA ILE A 80 2.86 16.50 -3.51
C ILE A 80 1.60 15.77 -3.03
N GLY A 81 0.90 16.30 -2.03
CA GLY A 81 -0.26 15.63 -1.43
C GLY A 81 -1.39 15.41 -2.43
N ARG A 82 -1.68 16.41 -3.28
CA ARG A 82 -2.73 16.33 -4.30
C ARG A 82 -2.39 15.36 -5.44
N PRO A 83 -1.21 15.44 -6.10
CA PRO A 83 -0.84 14.48 -7.14
C PRO A 83 -0.77 13.03 -6.63
N ILE A 84 -0.18 12.80 -5.47
CA ILE A 84 -0.10 11.44 -4.87
C ILE A 84 -1.48 10.93 -4.48
N GLY A 85 -2.34 11.79 -3.92
CA GLY A 85 -3.72 11.43 -3.57
C GLY A 85 -4.54 11.01 -4.80
N LEU A 86 -4.38 11.72 -5.91
CA LEU A 86 -5.08 11.40 -7.16
C LEU A 86 -4.53 10.13 -7.80
N ALA A 87 -3.20 9.95 -7.86
CA ALA A 87 -2.59 8.70 -8.31
C ALA A 87 -3.10 7.51 -7.47
N TYR A 88 -3.22 7.68 -6.15
CA TYR A 88 -3.78 6.68 -5.26
C TYR A 88 -5.24 6.34 -5.59
N LEU A 89 -6.11 7.35 -5.83
CA LEU A 89 -7.51 7.12 -6.19
C LEU A 89 -7.63 6.32 -7.49
N LEU A 90 -6.88 6.69 -8.53
CA LEU A 90 -6.90 5.99 -9.81
C LEU A 90 -6.35 4.57 -9.70
N ALA A 91 -5.25 4.36 -8.97
CA ALA A 91 -4.74 3.02 -8.66
C ALA A 91 -5.74 2.19 -7.85
N ARG A 92 -6.52 2.83 -6.96
CA ARG A 92 -7.56 2.14 -6.20
C ARG A 92 -8.74 1.73 -7.07
N ALA A 93 -9.10 2.54 -8.07
CA ALA A 93 -10.13 2.19 -9.04
C ALA A 93 -9.72 0.95 -9.85
N THR A 94 -8.46 0.89 -10.36
CA THR A 94 -7.95 -0.29 -11.07
C THR A 94 -7.90 -1.53 -10.17
N ASP A 95 -7.47 -1.39 -8.90
CA ASP A 95 -7.50 -2.47 -7.89
C ASP A 95 -8.93 -3.01 -7.67
N THR A 96 -9.91 -2.11 -7.61
CA THR A 96 -11.30 -2.48 -7.36
C THR A 96 -11.86 -3.31 -8.52
N ILE A 97 -11.55 -2.95 -9.77
CA ILE A 97 -11.92 -3.73 -10.96
C ILE A 97 -11.25 -5.11 -10.92
N ALA A 98 -9.93 -5.16 -10.69
CA ALA A 98 -9.16 -6.39 -10.67
C ALA A 98 -9.63 -7.40 -9.60
N ASP A 99 -10.08 -6.88 -8.44
CA ASP A 99 -10.47 -7.68 -7.28
C ASP A 99 -11.95 -8.14 -7.29
N THR A 100 -12.76 -7.77 -8.29
CA THR A 100 -14.19 -8.10 -8.37
C THR A 100 -14.38 -9.55 -8.83
N GLY A 101 -14.39 -10.49 -7.88
CA GLY A 101 -14.42 -11.94 -8.15
C GLY A 101 -15.70 -12.48 -8.81
N LEU A 102 -16.81 -11.73 -8.80
CA LEU A 102 -18.10 -12.13 -9.38
C LEU A 102 -18.21 -11.84 -10.88
N ILE A 103 -17.27 -11.09 -11.45
CA ILE A 103 -17.21 -10.75 -12.87
C ILE A 103 -16.19 -11.67 -13.57
N PRO A 104 -16.49 -12.19 -14.79
CA PRO A 104 -15.55 -12.97 -15.57
C PRO A 104 -14.19 -12.25 -15.75
N VAL A 105 -13.11 -13.03 -15.83
CA VAL A 105 -11.74 -12.48 -15.97
C VAL A 105 -11.61 -11.64 -17.25
N SER A 106 -12.22 -12.08 -18.36
CA SER A 106 -12.23 -11.34 -19.63
C SER A 106 -12.81 -9.94 -19.47
N GLU A 107 -13.98 -9.82 -18.84
CA GLU A 107 -14.63 -8.53 -18.61
C GLU A 107 -13.81 -7.62 -17.68
N ARG A 108 -13.15 -8.19 -16.66
CA ARG A 108 -12.25 -7.41 -15.79
C ARG A 108 -11.02 -6.91 -16.54
N LEU A 109 -10.46 -7.72 -17.44
CA LEU A 109 -9.32 -7.32 -18.29
C LEU A 109 -9.73 -6.20 -19.25
N GLU A 110 -10.89 -6.31 -19.91
CA GLU A 110 -11.43 -5.27 -20.77
C GLU A 110 -11.67 -3.95 -20.03
N ALA A 111 -12.25 -4.03 -18.83
CA ALA A 111 -12.49 -2.85 -17.99
C ALA A 111 -11.19 -2.20 -17.50
N LEU A 112 -10.17 -3.01 -17.16
CA LEU A 112 -8.85 -2.50 -16.80
C LEU A 112 -8.16 -1.82 -17.98
N ASP A 113 -8.21 -2.42 -19.17
CA ASP A 113 -7.61 -1.86 -20.39
C ASP A 113 -8.30 -0.53 -20.76
N ALA A 114 -9.63 -0.49 -20.71
CA ALA A 114 -10.41 0.72 -20.97
C ALA A 114 -10.05 1.85 -19.97
N LEU A 115 -9.97 1.55 -18.68
CA LEU A 115 -9.57 2.54 -17.67
C LEU A 115 -8.13 2.99 -17.85
N ARG A 116 -7.20 2.06 -18.12
CA ARG A 116 -5.80 2.34 -18.44
C ARG A 116 -5.68 3.30 -19.64
N ALA A 117 -6.36 2.99 -20.75
CA ALA A 117 -6.36 3.81 -21.95
C ALA A 117 -6.85 5.24 -21.64
N ARG A 118 -7.91 5.39 -20.84
CA ARG A 118 -8.43 6.70 -20.42
C ARG A 118 -7.45 7.47 -19.54
N ILE A 119 -6.81 6.81 -18.58
CA ILE A 119 -5.76 7.41 -17.73
C ILE A 119 -4.59 7.89 -18.59
N LEU A 120 -4.15 7.10 -19.56
CA LEU A 120 -3.05 7.44 -20.47
C LEU A 120 -3.38 8.56 -21.46
N GLY A 121 -4.64 8.95 -21.54
CA GLY A 121 -5.07 10.13 -22.32
C GLY A 121 -5.80 9.81 -23.60
N ASN A 122 -6.12 8.56 -23.88
CA ASN A 122 -6.94 8.19 -25.02
C ASN A 122 -8.36 8.74 -24.83
N ARG A 123 -8.84 9.48 -25.83
CA ARG A 123 -10.22 9.97 -25.87
C ARG A 123 -11.10 8.86 -26.42
N GLY A 124 -12.07 8.42 -25.66
CA GLY A 124 -13.02 7.38 -26.02
C GLY A 124 -14.39 7.63 -25.41
N VAL A 125 -15.28 6.66 -25.55
CA VAL A 125 -16.58 6.64 -24.86
C VAL A 125 -16.35 6.72 -23.35
N PRO A 126 -17.18 7.49 -22.60
CA PRO A 126 -17.12 7.49 -21.13
C PRO A 126 -17.19 6.08 -20.56
N LEU A 127 -16.41 5.85 -19.49
CA LEU A 127 -16.33 4.56 -18.83
C LEU A 127 -17.66 4.23 -18.13
N ASP A 128 -18.17 3.03 -18.34
CA ASP A 128 -19.35 2.53 -17.63
C ASP A 128 -19.00 1.28 -16.81
N PHE A 129 -18.93 1.45 -15.50
CA PHE A 129 -18.64 0.37 -14.56
C PHE A 129 -19.88 -0.05 -13.73
N ARG A 130 -21.11 0.30 -14.15
CA ARG A 130 -22.34 -0.04 -13.42
C ARG A 130 -22.42 -1.52 -13.12
N ARG A 131 -22.16 -2.37 -14.10
CA ARG A 131 -22.16 -3.83 -13.93
C ARG A 131 -21.14 -4.33 -12.90
N ILE A 132 -19.95 -3.73 -12.87
CA ILE A 132 -18.91 -4.02 -11.86
C ILE A 132 -19.34 -3.54 -10.48
N VAL A 133 -19.96 -2.36 -10.42
CA VAL A 133 -20.46 -1.77 -9.16
C VAL A 133 -21.60 -2.63 -8.58
N GLU A 134 -22.56 -3.04 -9.40
CA GLU A 134 -23.67 -3.91 -9.02
C GLU A 134 -23.18 -5.28 -8.51
N ALA A 135 -22.25 -5.92 -9.22
CA ALA A 135 -21.66 -7.19 -8.80
C ALA A 135 -20.86 -7.11 -7.49
N GLN A 136 -20.57 -5.92 -6.99
CA GLN A 136 -19.82 -5.69 -5.74
C GLN A 136 -20.69 -5.47 -4.51
N GLU A 137 -22.03 -5.58 -4.60
CA GLU A 137 -22.92 -5.33 -3.46
C GLU A 137 -22.54 -6.15 -2.22
N ASP A 138 -22.05 -7.37 -2.41
CA ASP A 138 -21.62 -8.26 -1.33
C ASP A 138 -20.12 -8.18 -0.95
N GLY A 139 -19.27 -7.49 -1.70
CA GLY A 139 -17.81 -7.60 -1.54
C GLY A 139 -17.00 -6.30 -1.39
N ALA A 140 -17.35 -5.24 -2.09
CA ALA A 140 -16.62 -3.97 -2.01
C ALA A 140 -17.24 -3.01 -0.99
N SER A 141 -16.41 -2.12 -0.44
CA SER A 141 -16.92 -1.06 0.43
C SER A 141 -17.75 -0.05 -0.38
N PRO A 142 -18.76 0.61 0.25
CA PRO A 142 -19.52 1.67 -0.42
C PRO A 142 -18.63 2.77 -1.05
N ALA A 143 -17.50 3.08 -0.41
CA ALA A 143 -16.55 4.06 -0.91
C ALA A 143 -15.84 3.61 -2.20
N GLU A 144 -15.55 2.31 -2.35
CA GLU A 144 -14.94 1.74 -3.57
C GLU A 144 -15.93 1.77 -4.73
N ARG A 145 -17.21 1.47 -4.46
CA ARG A 145 -18.27 1.60 -5.47
C ARG A 145 -18.46 3.06 -5.92
N LEU A 146 -18.49 3.97 -4.96
CA LEU A 146 -18.58 5.42 -5.24
C LEU A 146 -17.39 5.90 -6.07
N LEU A 147 -16.18 5.38 -5.80
CA LEU A 147 -14.98 5.72 -6.58
C LEU A 147 -15.12 5.30 -8.04
N LEU A 148 -15.61 4.08 -8.33
CA LEU A 148 -15.82 3.64 -9.70
C LEU A 148 -16.89 4.47 -10.42
N GLY A 149 -17.97 4.85 -9.74
CA GLY A 149 -19.01 5.74 -10.30
C GLY A 149 -18.51 7.17 -10.59
N ARG A 150 -17.41 7.59 -9.94
CA ARG A 150 -16.82 8.94 -10.09
C ARG A 150 -15.43 8.92 -10.75
N VAL A 151 -15.06 7.83 -11.42
CA VAL A 151 -13.71 7.69 -11.99
C VAL A 151 -13.41 8.73 -13.07
N GLU A 152 -14.41 9.12 -13.87
CA GLU A 152 -14.26 10.18 -14.89
C GLU A 152 -13.94 11.55 -14.25
N GLU A 153 -14.48 11.85 -13.07
CA GLU A 153 -14.13 13.06 -12.33
C GLU A 153 -12.65 13.02 -11.87
N ALA A 154 -12.15 11.85 -11.46
CA ALA A 154 -10.74 11.68 -11.11
C ALA A 154 -9.83 11.83 -12.33
N ILE A 155 -10.23 11.31 -13.50
CA ILE A 155 -9.51 11.50 -14.78
C ILE A 155 -9.53 12.98 -15.19
N ALA A 156 -10.67 13.65 -15.09
CA ALA A 156 -10.75 15.09 -15.37
C ALA A 156 -9.89 15.92 -14.40
N ALA A 157 -9.78 15.50 -13.14
CA ALA A 157 -8.88 16.14 -12.18
C ALA A 157 -7.40 15.93 -12.55
N LEU A 158 -7.02 14.74 -13.07
CA LEU A 158 -5.67 14.46 -13.59
C LEU A 158 -5.34 15.39 -14.76
N GLN A 159 -6.26 15.56 -15.71
CA GLN A 159 -6.04 16.39 -16.89
C GLN A 159 -5.83 17.89 -16.58
N ARG A 160 -6.23 18.34 -15.39
CA ARG A 160 -6.03 19.73 -14.92
C ARG A 160 -4.73 19.94 -14.12
N MET A 161 -3.89 18.92 -13.99
CA MET A 161 -2.60 19.03 -13.30
C MET A 161 -1.51 19.58 -14.23
N ASP A 162 -0.35 19.87 -13.63
CA ASP A 162 0.87 20.18 -14.39
C ASP A 162 1.26 19.01 -15.31
N ALA A 163 1.76 19.32 -16.51
CA ALA A 163 2.11 18.31 -17.51
C ALA A 163 3.16 17.30 -17.00
N GLY A 164 4.12 17.75 -16.19
CA GLY A 164 5.11 16.89 -15.59
C GLY A 164 4.50 15.90 -14.60
N ASP A 165 3.52 16.35 -13.78
CA ASP A 165 2.81 15.50 -12.84
C ASP A 165 1.88 14.52 -13.55
N ILE A 166 1.19 14.97 -14.60
CA ILE A 166 0.40 14.08 -15.48
C ILE A 166 1.28 12.95 -16.02
N GLY A 167 2.46 13.30 -16.55
CA GLY A 167 3.41 12.30 -17.07
C GLY A 167 3.84 11.28 -16.00
N ARG A 168 4.22 11.74 -14.81
CA ARG A 168 4.63 10.87 -13.69
C ARG A 168 3.50 9.95 -13.22
N ILE A 169 2.28 10.49 -13.08
CA ILE A 169 1.10 9.71 -12.65
C ILE A 169 0.73 8.67 -13.71
N ARG A 170 0.70 9.05 -14.99
CA ARG A 170 0.44 8.11 -16.08
C ARG A 170 1.46 6.96 -16.11
N SER A 171 2.74 7.29 -15.99
CA SER A 171 3.80 6.29 -16.00
C SER A 171 3.64 5.25 -14.89
N VAL A 172 3.40 5.66 -13.65
CA VAL A 172 3.22 4.72 -12.54
C VAL A 172 1.94 3.89 -12.68
N LEU A 173 0.84 4.50 -13.13
CA LEU A 173 -0.44 3.80 -13.29
C LEU A 173 -0.40 2.80 -14.45
N ASP A 174 0.34 3.10 -15.50
CA ASP A 174 0.59 2.18 -16.61
C ASP A 174 1.26 0.89 -16.14
N VAL A 175 2.32 1.02 -15.33
CA VAL A 175 3.05 -0.12 -14.76
C VAL A 175 2.18 -0.91 -13.77
N ILE A 176 1.45 -0.22 -12.88
CA ILE A 176 0.57 -0.87 -11.89
C ILE A 176 -0.53 -1.66 -12.58
N THR A 177 -1.20 -1.06 -13.56
CA THR A 177 -2.30 -1.72 -14.28
C THR A 177 -1.79 -2.93 -15.06
N GLY A 178 -0.64 -2.82 -15.73
CA GLY A 178 0.01 -3.97 -16.37
C GLY A 178 0.36 -5.10 -15.39
N GLY A 179 0.73 -4.77 -14.15
CA GLY A 179 0.94 -5.75 -13.08
C GLY A 179 -0.37 -6.44 -12.65
N GLN A 180 -1.46 -5.70 -12.57
CA GLN A 180 -2.80 -6.23 -12.25
C GLN A 180 -3.34 -7.14 -13.37
N GLU A 181 -3.13 -6.76 -14.63
CA GLU A 181 -3.47 -7.61 -15.78
C GLU A 181 -2.71 -8.93 -15.75
N LEU A 182 -1.40 -8.91 -15.48
CA LEU A 182 -0.59 -10.13 -15.33
C LEU A 182 -1.10 -11.01 -14.20
N ASP A 183 -1.45 -10.44 -13.05
CA ASP A 183 -2.00 -11.17 -11.91
C ASP A 183 -3.34 -11.82 -12.27
N LEU A 184 -4.22 -11.11 -12.97
CA LEU A 184 -5.49 -11.64 -13.45
C LEU A 184 -5.29 -12.77 -14.46
N ARG A 185 -4.37 -12.65 -15.41
CA ARG A 185 -4.09 -13.70 -16.39
C ARG A 185 -3.51 -14.96 -15.74
N ARG A 186 -2.66 -14.79 -14.70
CA ARG A 186 -2.02 -15.92 -13.98
C ARG A 186 -2.98 -16.62 -13.03
N PHE A 187 -3.78 -15.87 -12.29
CA PHE A 187 -4.53 -16.40 -11.16
C PHE A 187 -6.05 -16.30 -11.33
N GLY A 188 -6.53 -15.49 -12.28
CA GLY A 188 -7.95 -15.19 -12.39
C GLY A 188 -8.82 -16.35 -12.88
N SER A 189 -8.26 -17.27 -13.66
CA SER A 189 -8.97 -18.42 -14.24
C SER A 189 -8.75 -19.74 -13.49
N ILE A 190 -8.14 -19.69 -12.29
CA ILE A 190 -7.90 -20.89 -11.50
C ILE A 190 -9.24 -21.45 -10.99
N PRO A 191 -9.54 -22.74 -11.23
CA PRO A 191 -10.75 -23.36 -10.71
C PRO A 191 -10.83 -23.27 -9.18
N LYS A 192 -12.04 -23.29 -8.63
CA LYS A 192 -12.24 -23.30 -7.18
C LYS A 192 -11.49 -24.49 -6.54
N GLY A 193 -10.64 -24.20 -5.56
CA GLY A 193 -9.75 -25.18 -4.94
C GLY A 193 -8.43 -25.41 -5.65
N GLY A 194 -8.26 -24.91 -6.89
CA GLY A 194 -6.97 -24.91 -7.59
C GLY A 194 -5.94 -23.98 -6.94
N LEU A 195 -4.70 -24.07 -7.43
CA LEU A 195 -3.59 -23.24 -6.95
C LEU A 195 -2.60 -23.07 -8.10
N ALA A 196 -2.18 -21.83 -8.35
CA ALA A 196 -1.06 -21.52 -9.25
C ALA A 196 0.05 -20.80 -8.48
N ALA A 197 1.29 -20.94 -8.97
CA ALA A 197 2.46 -20.31 -8.40
C ALA A 197 3.19 -19.45 -9.44
N LEU A 198 4.01 -18.51 -8.96
CA LEU A 198 4.97 -17.82 -9.81
C LEU A 198 6.06 -18.83 -10.25
N PRO A 199 6.53 -18.77 -11.52
CA PRO A 199 7.48 -19.78 -12.02
C PRO A 199 8.83 -19.74 -11.29
N ASP A 200 9.36 -18.55 -11.04
CA ASP A 200 10.72 -18.33 -10.54
C ASP A 200 10.84 -17.01 -9.76
N ALA A 201 12.04 -16.78 -9.22
CA ALA A 201 12.38 -15.58 -8.47
C ALA A 201 12.27 -14.29 -9.33
N ALA A 202 12.59 -14.35 -10.63
CA ALA A 202 12.50 -13.19 -11.51
C ALA A 202 11.06 -12.74 -11.70
N ALA A 203 10.11 -13.69 -11.78
CA ALA A 203 8.68 -13.40 -11.85
C ALA A 203 8.15 -12.76 -10.56
N LEU A 204 8.70 -13.13 -9.39
CA LEU A 204 8.34 -12.48 -8.12
C LEU A 204 8.96 -11.08 -8.02
N ASP A 205 10.17 -10.89 -8.52
CA ASP A 205 10.80 -9.55 -8.58
C ASP A 205 10.04 -8.61 -9.52
N ASP A 206 9.68 -9.07 -10.73
CA ASP A 206 8.86 -8.30 -11.68
C ASP A 206 7.50 -7.96 -11.07
N TYR A 207 6.85 -8.93 -10.42
CA TYR A 207 5.59 -8.68 -9.74
C TYR A 207 5.72 -7.61 -8.65
N THR A 208 6.69 -7.74 -7.75
CA THR A 208 6.89 -6.77 -6.66
C THR A 208 7.29 -5.39 -7.16
N TYR A 209 8.03 -5.31 -8.29
CA TYR A 209 8.31 -4.04 -8.95
C TYR A 209 7.04 -3.40 -9.50
N ARG A 210 6.24 -4.15 -10.29
CA ARG A 210 5.02 -3.59 -10.92
C ARG A 210 3.98 -3.12 -9.93
N VAL A 211 3.81 -3.84 -8.81
CA VAL A 211 2.75 -3.50 -7.85
C VAL A 211 3.21 -2.55 -6.75
N ALA A 212 4.51 -2.36 -6.54
CA ALA A 212 5.01 -1.53 -5.44
C ALA A 212 6.35 -0.81 -5.72
N GLY A 213 7.32 -1.44 -6.37
CA GLY A 213 8.61 -0.81 -6.68
C GLY A 213 8.46 0.44 -7.54
N CYS A 214 7.62 0.40 -8.58
CA CYS A 214 7.31 1.55 -9.43
C CYS A 214 6.70 2.72 -8.65
N VAL A 215 6.00 2.43 -7.54
CA VAL A 215 5.47 3.47 -6.65
C VAL A 215 6.58 4.16 -5.88
N GLY A 216 7.61 3.42 -5.44
CA GLY A 216 8.80 4.01 -4.82
C GLY A 216 9.57 4.93 -5.78
N GLU A 217 9.64 4.54 -7.05
CA GLU A 217 10.18 5.38 -8.12
C GLU A 217 9.34 6.66 -8.32
N PHE A 218 8.03 6.52 -8.49
CA PHE A 218 7.10 7.65 -8.61
C PHE A 218 7.19 8.61 -7.43
N TRP A 219 7.19 8.08 -6.21
CA TRP A 219 7.32 8.86 -4.98
C TRP A 219 8.61 9.68 -4.98
N THR A 220 9.75 9.07 -5.35
CA THR A 220 11.04 9.75 -5.43
C THR A 220 11.02 10.88 -6.46
N ARG A 221 10.51 10.61 -7.67
CA ARG A 221 10.37 11.62 -8.74
C ARG A 221 9.48 12.79 -8.32
N MET A 222 8.40 12.53 -7.56
CA MET A 222 7.55 13.58 -7.00
C MET A 222 8.28 14.41 -5.95
N CYS A 223 9.04 13.78 -5.06
CA CYS A 223 9.83 14.47 -4.04
C CYS A 223 10.89 15.39 -4.67
N VAL A 224 11.65 14.89 -5.64
CA VAL A 224 12.69 15.67 -6.32
C VAL A 224 12.09 16.83 -7.14
N ALA A 225 10.94 16.60 -7.77
CA ALA A 225 10.27 17.64 -8.56
C ALA A 225 9.73 18.80 -7.70
N HIS A 226 9.25 18.53 -6.47
CA HIS A 226 8.45 19.49 -5.72
C HIS A 226 9.01 19.89 -4.35
N LEU A 227 9.87 19.09 -3.73
CA LEU A 227 10.25 19.29 -2.33
C LEU A 227 11.71 19.67 -2.12
N PHE A 228 12.61 19.12 -2.94
CA PHE A 228 14.04 19.37 -2.80
C PHE A 228 14.77 19.01 -4.10
N ARG A 229 15.98 19.54 -4.25
CA ARG A 229 16.86 19.21 -5.37
C ARG A 229 18.04 18.40 -4.85
N VAL A 230 18.50 17.46 -5.64
CA VAL A 230 19.70 16.64 -5.40
C VAL A 230 20.53 16.56 -6.68
N GLY A 231 21.79 16.19 -6.56
CA GLY A 231 22.64 15.92 -7.72
C GLY A 231 22.21 14.63 -8.44
N ALA A 232 22.60 14.47 -9.71
CA ALA A 232 22.16 13.33 -10.54
C ALA A 232 22.53 11.96 -9.95
N GLU A 233 23.72 11.84 -9.34
CA GLU A 233 24.16 10.59 -8.70
C GLU A 233 23.30 10.25 -7.46
N GLU A 234 23.00 11.25 -6.65
CA GLU A 234 22.15 11.07 -5.47
C GLU A 234 20.71 10.73 -5.89
N GLU A 235 20.17 11.40 -6.91
CA GLU A 235 18.85 11.07 -7.46
C GLU A 235 18.80 9.63 -7.94
N ALA A 236 19.81 9.19 -8.71
CA ALA A 236 19.89 7.80 -9.18
C ALA A 236 19.96 6.79 -8.02
N ARG A 237 20.68 7.11 -6.94
CA ARG A 237 20.70 6.29 -5.72
C ARG A 237 19.33 6.26 -5.05
N MET A 238 18.70 7.42 -4.86
CA MET A 238 17.37 7.52 -4.25
C MET A 238 16.30 6.78 -5.06
N LEU A 239 16.37 6.79 -6.39
CA LEU A 239 15.47 6.02 -7.25
C LEU A 239 15.64 4.52 -7.02
N ARG A 240 16.88 4.02 -7.01
CA ARG A 240 17.14 2.59 -6.72
C ARG A 240 16.64 2.18 -5.32
N ASP A 241 16.93 2.99 -4.31
CA ASP A 241 16.51 2.70 -2.93
C ASP A 241 14.99 2.84 -2.76
N GLY A 242 14.34 3.78 -3.46
CA GLY A 242 12.89 3.94 -3.51
C GLY A 242 12.19 2.73 -4.12
N ILE A 243 12.71 2.19 -5.24
CA ILE A 243 12.20 0.96 -5.86
C ILE A 243 12.31 -0.20 -4.88
N ARG A 244 13.49 -0.41 -4.28
CA ARG A 244 13.71 -1.47 -3.30
C ARG A 244 12.79 -1.30 -2.08
N PHE A 245 12.59 -0.08 -1.62
CA PHE A 245 11.64 0.23 -0.54
C PHE A 245 10.24 -0.29 -0.86
N GLY A 246 9.70 0.02 -2.04
CA GLY A 246 8.40 -0.49 -2.49
C GLY A 246 8.37 -2.02 -2.53
N GLN A 247 9.36 -2.64 -3.18
CA GLN A 247 9.48 -4.10 -3.28
C GLN A 247 9.56 -4.76 -1.89
N GLY A 248 10.31 -4.19 -0.95
CA GLY A 248 10.41 -4.67 0.43
C GLY A 248 9.08 -4.71 1.15
N LEU A 249 8.29 -3.62 1.04
CA LEU A 249 6.95 -3.59 1.62
C LEU A 249 6.02 -4.64 1.02
N GLN A 250 6.14 -4.89 -0.29
CA GLN A 250 5.35 -5.91 -0.97
C GLN A 250 5.75 -7.32 -0.54
N LEU A 251 7.04 -7.60 -0.43
CA LEU A 251 7.51 -8.89 0.07
C LEU A 251 7.04 -9.17 1.50
N VAL A 252 7.07 -8.15 2.39
CA VAL A 252 6.50 -8.30 3.74
C VAL A 252 5.03 -8.73 3.68
N ASN A 253 4.25 -8.16 2.78
CA ASN A 253 2.84 -8.52 2.62
C ASN A 253 2.67 -9.95 2.09
N ILE A 254 3.42 -10.33 1.04
CA ILE A 254 3.39 -11.67 0.45
C ILE A 254 3.73 -12.73 1.50
N LEU A 255 4.80 -12.52 2.24
CA LEU A 255 5.23 -13.45 3.28
C LEU A 255 4.23 -13.55 4.43
N ARG A 256 3.69 -12.43 4.88
CA ARG A 256 2.70 -12.38 5.96
C ARG A 256 1.36 -13.00 5.58
N ASP A 257 0.90 -12.72 4.37
CA ASP A 257 -0.45 -13.09 3.94
C ASP A 257 -0.47 -14.46 3.19
N LEU A 258 0.65 -15.21 3.21
CA LEU A 258 0.82 -16.48 2.51
C LEU A 258 -0.36 -17.46 2.72
N PRO A 259 -0.85 -17.76 3.95
CA PRO A 259 -1.97 -18.69 4.12
C PRO A 259 -3.26 -18.18 3.47
N LYS A 260 -3.50 -16.88 3.50
CA LYS A 260 -4.67 -16.26 2.89
C LYS A 260 -4.61 -16.33 1.36
N ASP A 261 -3.44 -16.07 0.78
CA ASP A 261 -3.23 -16.10 -0.67
C ASP A 261 -3.36 -17.52 -1.20
N LEU A 262 -2.82 -18.51 -0.50
CA LEU A 262 -3.02 -19.95 -0.79
C LEU A 262 -4.51 -20.34 -0.75
N GLY A 263 -5.25 -19.84 0.23
CA GLY A 263 -6.71 -20.02 0.31
C GLY A 263 -7.46 -19.41 -0.87
N SER A 264 -6.89 -18.37 -1.52
CA SER A 264 -7.43 -17.72 -2.72
C SER A 264 -6.89 -18.31 -4.02
N GLY A 265 -6.15 -19.43 -3.98
CA GLY A 265 -5.55 -20.09 -5.15
C GLY A 265 -4.25 -19.47 -5.64
N ARG A 266 -3.62 -18.57 -4.86
CA ARG A 266 -2.43 -17.81 -5.26
C ARG A 266 -1.21 -18.22 -4.43
N CYS A 267 -0.12 -18.60 -5.10
CA CYS A 267 1.18 -18.79 -4.48
C CYS A 267 2.19 -17.84 -5.13
N TYR A 268 2.67 -16.86 -4.37
CA TYR A 268 3.69 -15.95 -4.88
C TYR A 268 5.12 -16.50 -4.67
N LEU A 269 5.30 -17.55 -3.86
CA LEU A 269 6.61 -18.20 -3.74
C LEU A 269 6.98 -18.92 -5.04
N PRO A 270 8.25 -18.82 -5.48
CA PRO A 270 8.71 -19.39 -6.73
C PRO A 270 8.60 -20.92 -6.80
N LEU A 271 7.97 -21.41 -7.87
CA LEU A 271 7.75 -22.84 -8.09
C LEU A 271 9.07 -23.62 -8.18
N ASP A 272 10.07 -23.07 -8.89
CA ASP A 272 11.38 -23.69 -9.03
C ASP A 272 12.13 -23.82 -7.69
N GLU A 273 11.95 -22.88 -6.78
CA GLU A 273 12.53 -22.93 -5.44
C GLU A 273 11.84 -23.96 -4.55
N LEU A 274 10.51 -24.07 -4.64
CA LEU A 274 9.74 -25.12 -3.95
C LEU A 274 10.13 -26.50 -4.47
N ALA A 275 10.28 -26.67 -5.78
CA ALA A 275 10.69 -27.93 -6.40
C ALA A 275 12.07 -28.38 -5.92
N ARG A 276 13.04 -27.47 -5.73
CA ARG A 276 14.37 -27.81 -5.19
C ARG A 276 14.35 -28.44 -3.78
N ILE A 277 13.31 -28.18 -3.01
CA ILE A 277 13.10 -28.80 -1.68
C ILE A 277 12.07 -29.92 -1.73
N GLY A 278 11.71 -30.38 -2.92
CA GLY A 278 10.75 -31.48 -3.15
C GLY A 278 9.32 -31.12 -2.77
N MET A 279 8.92 -29.84 -2.84
CA MET A 279 7.57 -29.36 -2.52
C MET A 279 6.84 -28.87 -3.77
N VAL A 280 5.53 -29.03 -3.75
CA VAL A 280 4.61 -28.38 -4.69
C VAL A 280 3.78 -27.33 -3.95
N PRO A 281 3.19 -26.34 -4.66
CA PRO A 281 2.41 -25.29 -4.01
C PRO A 281 1.28 -25.80 -3.12
N GLY A 282 0.70 -26.96 -3.46
CA GLY A 282 -0.37 -27.61 -2.67
C GLY A 282 0.06 -27.99 -1.26
N ASP A 283 1.33 -28.40 -1.07
CA ASP A 283 1.89 -28.78 0.22
C ASP A 283 1.86 -27.66 1.24
N LEU A 284 1.87 -26.40 0.76
CA LEU A 284 1.87 -25.20 1.61
C LEU A 284 0.52 -24.95 2.32
N ARG A 285 -0.52 -25.69 1.97
CA ARG A 285 -1.81 -25.62 2.66
C ARG A 285 -1.84 -26.41 3.97
N ASP A 286 -0.86 -27.29 4.15
CA ASP A 286 -0.69 -28.04 5.39
C ASP A 286 0.37 -27.38 6.29
N PRO A 287 -0.01 -26.85 7.47
CA PRO A 287 0.93 -26.24 8.42
C PRO A 287 2.07 -27.17 8.86
N ALA A 288 1.88 -28.50 8.81
CA ALA A 288 2.93 -29.47 9.15
C ALA A 288 4.16 -29.35 8.22
N ASN A 289 3.99 -28.84 7.02
CA ASN A 289 5.07 -28.65 6.05
C ASN A 289 5.91 -27.38 6.28
N GLU A 290 5.60 -26.57 7.29
CA GLU A 290 6.31 -25.30 7.54
C GLU A 290 7.83 -25.50 7.70
N ARG A 291 8.25 -26.55 8.42
CA ARG A 291 9.68 -26.86 8.61
C ARG A 291 10.39 -27.17 7.27
N ARG A 292 9.71 -27.86 6.35
CA ARG A 292 10.25 -28.13 5.00
C ARG A 292 10.34 -26.86 4.16
N LEU A 293 9.35 -25.97 4.27
CA LEU A 293 9.32 -24.69 3.56
C LEU A 293 10.42 -23.75 4.03
N TRP A 294 10.83 -23.83 5.31
CA TRP A 294 11.63 -22.81 5.98
C TRP A 294 12.87 -22.36 5.20
N PRO A 295 13.68 -23.23 4.54
CA PRO A 295 14.84 -22.77 3.77
C PRO A 295 14.51 -21.82 2.61
N VAL A 296 13.37 -21.99 1.96
CA VAL A 296 12.88 -21.08 0.91
C VAL A 296 12.34 -19.81 1.53
N TYR A 297 11.51 -19.95 2.57
CA TYR A 297 10.86 -18.83 3.23
C TYR A 297 11.88 -17.87 3.87
N GLU A 298 12.91 -18.40 4.54
CA GLU A 298 13.98 -17.60 5.16
C GLU A 298 14.78 -16.79 4.13
N ARG A 299 15.08 -17.36 2.95
CA ARG A 299 15.72 -16.59 1.87
C ARG A 299 14.92 -15.35 1.47
N TRP A 300 13.59 -15.50 1.39
CA TRP A 300 12.72 -14.39 1.06
C TRP A 300 12.55 -13.40 2.22
N LEU A 301 12.60 -13.85 3.47
CA LEU A 301 12.68 -12.97 4.64
C LEU A 301 13.96 -12.10 4.59
N VAL A 302 15.13 -12.72 4.34
CA VAL A 302 16.41 -12.01 4.23
C VAL A 302 16.39 -11.02 3.05
N ARG A 303 15.80 -11.42 1.91
CA ARG A 303 15.65 -10.52 0.77
C ARG A 303 14.75 -9.33 1.09
N ALA A 304 13.60 -9.57 1.73
CA ALA A 304 12.70 -8.51 2.18
C ALA A 304 13.39 -7.55 3.17
N GLU A 305 14.20 -8.07 4.09
CA GLU A 305 14.98 -7.28 5.03
C GLU A 305 15.98 -6.38 4.30
N GLY A 306 16.77 -6.91 3.36
CA GLY A 306 17.69 -6.13 2.56
C GLY A 306 17.01 -5.03 1.72
N HIS A 307 15.77 -5.25 1.29
CA HIS A 307 14.96 -4.22 0.63
C HIS A 307 14.47 -3.15 1.63
N LEU A 308 14.07 -3.53 2.85
CA LEU A 308 13.70 -2.58 3.90
C LEU A 308 14.90 -1.79 4.40
N ASP A 309 16.12 -2.35 4.38
CA ASP A 309 17.35 -1.62 4.67
C ASP A 309 17.61 -0.52 3.65
N ALA A 310 17.39 -0.79 2.36
CA ALA A 310 17.43 0.25 1.34
C ALA A 310 16.34 1.30 1.57
N GLY A 311 15.13 0.89 1.98
CA GLY A 311 14.06 1.82 2.37
C GLY A 311 14.41 2.69 3.57
N TRP A 312 15.16 2.13 4.54
CA TRP A 312 15.67 2.93 5.65
C TRP A 312 16.77 3.89 5.22
N ALA A 313 17.71 3.45 4.39
CA ALA A 313 18.74 4.31 3.80
C ALA A 313 18.12 5.47 3.01
N TYR A 314 17.09 5.19 2.20
CA TYR A 314 16.28 6.20 1.52
C TYR A 314 15.69 7.21 2.52
N THR A 315 15.07 6.73 3.60
CA THR A 315 14.43 7.56 4.62
C THR A 315 15.43 8.48 5.33
N VAL A 316 16.63 7.97 5.61
CA VAL A 316 17.72 8.73 6.24
C VAL A 316 18.31 9.77 5.28
N ALA A 317 18.39 9.45 3.98
CA ALA A 317 18.91 10.35 2.94
C ALA A 317 17.99 11.56 2.68
N LEU A 318 16.69 11.48 3.01
CA LEU A 318 15.79 12.62 2.87
C LEU A 318 16.29 13.83 3.66
N PRO A 319 16.26 15.06 3.08
CA PRO A 319 16.72 16.27 3.75
C PRO A 319 16.09 16.44 5.13
N ARG A 320 16.88 16.86 6.12
CA ARG A 320 16.42 16.98 7.52
C ARG A 320 15.19 17.87 7.69
N GLY A 321 15.07 18.92 6.88
CA GLY A 321 13.90 19.81 6.88
C GLY A 321 12.61 19.16 6.37
N GLN A 322 12.71 18.02 5.67
CA GLN A 322 11.55 17.28 5.16
C GLN A 322 10.95 16.34 6.22
N VAL A 323 10.64 16.89 7.38
CA VAL A 323 10.13 16.16 8.57
C VAL A 323 8.95 15.25 8.24
N ARG A 324 7.95 15.77 7.51
CA ARG A 324 6.74 15.03 7.15
C ARG A 324 7.07 13.84 6.25
N MET A 325 7.94 14.04 5.26
CA MET A 325 8.38 12.97 4.36
C MET A 325 9.18 11.90 5.09
N ARG A 326 10.10 12.30 5.95
CA ARG A 326 10.88 11.37 6.77
C ARG A 326 9.98 10.48 7.63
N LEU A 327 8.96 11.04 8.26
CA LEU A 327 7.98 10.27 9.05
C LEU A 327 7.11 9.37 8.17
N ALA A 328 6.63 9.88 7.02
CA ALA A 328 5.83 9.12 6.07
C ALA A 328 6.56 7.87 5.53
N CYS A 329 7.88 7.96 5.34
CA CYS A 329 8.72 6.83 4.92
C CYS A 329 9.14 5.95 6.09
N ALA A 330 9.44 6.52 7.26
CA ALA A 330 9.93 5.77 8.42
C ALA A 330 8.90 4.77 8.95
N TRP A 331 7.63 5.17 9.06
CA TRP A 331 6.61 4.32 9.67
C TRP A 331 6.41 2.99 8.94
N PRO A 332 6.20 2.94 7.62
CA PRO A 332 6.04 1.66 6.93
C PRO A 332 7.30 0.80 6.96
N VAL A 333 8.51 1.38 6.86
CA VAL A 333 9.77 0.61 6.98
C VAL A 333 9.88 -0.03 8.35
N LEU A 334 9.71 0.74 9.43
CA LEU A 334 9.84 0.24 10.80
C LEU A 334 8.77 -0.83 11.12
N LEU A 335 7.54 -0.64 10.64
CA LEU A 335 6.47 -1.63 10.80
C LEU A 335 6.73 -2.88 9.95
N GLY A 336 7.31 -2.73 8.75
CA GLY A 336 7.76 -3.84 7.92
C GLY A 336 8.83 -4.66 8.64
N ILE A 337 9.87 -4.03 9.19
CA ILE A 337 10.92 -4.69 9.99
C ILE A 337 10.30 -5.45 11.16
N ARG A 338 9.41 -4.82 11.94
CA ARG A 338 8.69 -5.48 13.05
C ARG A 338 7.88 -6.69 12.58
N THR A 339 7.28 -6.61 11.38
CA THR A 339 6.53 -7.73 10.81
C THR A 339 7.45 -8.88 10.46
N LEU A 340 8.62 -8.63 9.83
CA LEU A 340 9.61 -9.68 9.53
C LEU A 340 10.13 -10.38 10.79
N VAL A 341 10.39 -9.63 11.87
CA VAL A 341 10.77 -10.21 13.16
C VAL A 341 9.71 -11.21 13.66
N LYS A 342 8.43 -10.83 13.56
CA LYS A 342 7.33 -11.72 13.97
C LYS A 342 7.17 -12.95 13.08
N LEU A 343 7.43 -12.81 11.77
CA LEU A 343 7.38 -13.93 10.82
C LEU A 343 8.48 -14.96 11.10
N ARG A 344 9.66 -14.54 11.57
CA ARG A 344 10.72 -15.46 12.05
C ARG A 344 10.31 -16.32 13.24
N GLY A 345 9.28 -15.91 13.98
CA GLY A 345 8.70 -16.68 15.08
C GLY A 345 7.82 -17.87 14.65
N GLY A 346 7.72 -18.16 13.33
CA GLY A 346 6.99 -19.30 12.78
C GLY A 346 5.47 -19.14 12.76
N GLY A 347 4.76 -20.21 12.39
CA GLY A 347 3.31 -20.26 12.19
C GLY A 347 2.88 -19.55 10.91
N VAL A 348 3.75 -19.55 9.89
CA VAL A 348 3.56 -18.81 8.65
C VAL A 348 2.64 -19.52 7.65
N LEU A 349 2.39 -20.82 7.85
CA LEU A 349 1.41 -21.60 7.08
C LEU A 349 0.06 -21.75 7.81
N ASP A 350 -0.03 -21.36 9.08
CA ASP A 350 -1.27 -21.51 9.86
C ASP A 350 -2.30 -20.43 9.51
N PRO A 351 -3.45 -20.78 8.86
CA PRO A 351 -4.48 -19.83 8.49
C PRO A 351 -5.22 -19.23 9.70
N ALA A 352 -5.17 -19.89 10.87
CA ALA A 352 -5.76 -19.37 12.10
C ALA A 352 -4.84 -18.35 12.78
N ARG A 353 -3.54 -18.38 12.51
CA ARG A 353 -2.55 -17.48 13.10
C ARG A 353 -2.40 -16.20 12.28
N ARG A 354 -2.92 -15.10 12.78
CA ARG A 354 -2.77 -13.80 12.13
C ARG A 354 -1.55 -13.07 12.66
N ILE A 355 -0.42 -13.17 11.93
CA ILE A 355 0.82 -12.48 12.27
C ILE A 355 0.70 -11.00 11.89
N LYS A 356 0.72 -10.10 12.88
CA LYS A 356 0.64 -8.66 12.68
C LYS A 356 1.27 -7.88 13.82
N VAL A 357 1.70 -6.66 13.53
CA VAL A 357 2.13 -5.68 14.53
C VAL A 357 0.93 -5.22 15.33
N SER A 358 1.03 -5.20 16.66
CA SER A 358 -0.04 -4.75 17.56
C SER A 358 -0.22 -3.24 17.52
N ARG A 359 -1.40 -2.77 17.96
CA ARG A 359 -1.66 -1.32 18.06
C ARG A 359 -0.69 -0.60 19.01
N ALA A 360 -0.23 -1.28 20.05
CA ALA A 360 0.76 -0.74 20.98
C ALA A 360 2.11 -0.54 20.30
N GLU A 361 2.57 -1.53 19.52
CA GLU A 361 3.81 -1.43 18.73
C GLU A 361 3.73 -0.33 17.67
N VAL A 362 2.59 -0.20 16.96
CA VAL A 362 2.37 0.90 16.00
C VAL A 362 2.52 2.25 16.70
N LYS A 363 1.87 2.44 17.85
CA LYS A 363 2.00 3.67 18.66
C LYS A 363 3.46 3.91 19.12
N ALA A 364 4.15 2.86 19.54
CA ALA A 364 5.57 2.95 19.95
C ALA A 364 6.48 3.36 18.78
N VAL A 365 6.29 2.79 17.58
CA VAL A 365 7.01 3.19 16.37
C VAL A 365 6.77 4.67 16.07
N MET A 366 5.51 5.10 16.03
CA MET A 366 5.15 6.50 15.75
C MET A 366 5.76 7.46 16.77
N TRP A 367 5.57 7.19 18.07
CA TRP A 367 6.08 8.03 19.14
C TRP A 367 7.61 8.13 19.13
N ARG A 368 8.29 6.99 19.08
CA ARG A 368 9.78 6.96 19.07
C ARG A 368 10.35 7.67 17.84
N SER A 369 9.73 7.52 16.68
CA SER A 369 10.19 8.21 15.47
C SER A 369 10.01 9.72 15.59
N ILE A 370 8.91 10.21 16.15
CA ILE A 370 8.69 11.65 16.37
C ILE A 370 9.71 12.21 17.36
N VAL A 371 9.89 11.57 18.51
CA VAL A 371 10.81 12.04 19.58
C VAL A 371 12.27 12.01 19.13
N ARG A 372 12.67 11.00 18.35
CA ARG A 372 14.07 10.86 17.89
C ARG A 372 14.39 11.63 16.62
N LEU A 373 13.40 12.19 15.93
CA LEU A 373 13.59 12.89 14.67
C LEU A 373 14.65 14.02 14.75
N PRO A 374 14.69 14.88 15.80
CA PRO A 374 15.72 15.90 15.92
C PRO A 374 17.10 15.35 16.33
N LEU A 375 17.17 14.09 16.78
CA LEU A 375 18.36 13.47 17.35
C LEU A 375 19.04 12.57 16.31
N GLY A 376 19.82 13.11 15.39
CA GLY A 376 20.37 12.44 14.20
C GLY A 376 20.86 11.00 14.41
N ARG A 377 21.82 10.74 15.32
CA ARG A 377 22.31 9.37 15.60
C ARG A 377 21.22 8.45 16.14
N SER A 378 20.39 8.97 17.06
CA SER A 378 19.27 8.20 17.64
C SER A 378 18.18 7.89 16.62
N TRP A 379 17.94 8.79 15.65
CA TRP A 379 17.06 8.56 14.52
C TRP A 379 17.57 7.40 13.66
N ASN A 380 18.84 7.44 13.27
CA ASN A 380 19.43 6.41 12.41
C ASN A 380 19.37 5.00 13.04
N GLY A 381 19.46 4.89 14.36
CA GLY A 381 19.33 3.64 15.12
C GLY A 381 17.89 3.11 15.27
N LEU A 382 16.86 3.76 14.68
CA LEU A 382 15.47 3.28 14.82
C LEU A 382 15.22 1.95 14.11
N ALA A 383 15.88 1.67 12.98
CA ALA A 383 15.74 0.38 12.29
C ALA A 383 16.30 -0.76 13.13
N GLU A 384 17.46 -0.57 13.75
CA GLU A 384 18.06 -1.54 14.66
C GLU A 384 17.17 -1.76 15.91
N TRP A 385 16.68 -0.67 16.50
CA TRP A 385 15.68 -0.79 17.56
C TRP A 385 14.46 -1.60 17.12
N ALA A 386 13.95 -1.39 15.91
CA ALA A 386 12.78 -2.12 15.42
C ALA A 386 13.04 -3.62 15.25
N ARG A 387 14.29 -4.04 14.97
CA ARG A 387 14.70 -5.45 14.94
C ARG A 387 14.77 -6.07 16.35
N ASN A 388 15.30 -5.33 17.32
CA ASN A 388 15.67 -5.85 18.62
C ASN A 388 14.58 -5.70 19.70
N ALA A 389 13.55 -4.90 19.45
CA ALA A 389 12.44 -4.73 20.38
C ALA A 389 11.46 -5.90 20.24
N GLY A 390 11.80 -7.06 20.80
CA GLY A 390 10.95 -8.25 20.95
C GLY A 390 9.96 -8.10 22.08
#